data_ca512fcd8eeb21c918a8372e40264b8d
#
_entry.id   ca512fcd8eeb21c918a8372e40264b8d
#
_cell.length_a   1.000
_cell.length_b   1.000
_cell.length_c   1.000
_cell.angle_alpha   90.00
_cell.angle_beta   90.00
_cell.angle_gamma   90.00
#
_symmetry.space_group_name_H-M   'P 1'
#
loop_
_entity.id
_entity.type
_entity.pdbx_description
1 polymer ?
#
loop_
_entity_poly.entity_id
_entity_poly.type
_entity_poly.pdbx_seq_one_letter_code
_entity_poly.pdbx_strand_id
1 'polypeptide(L)'
;MGIENFMTFIITALFFVMTPGIDTIFVLNKSIGQGKKAGVYSTLGINTGILVHTLFAALGLSLIVAKSATAFSVIKYIGAAYLIFIGISSLLSKKGVVKTVAADQKMNTGRQNFVSGLITNTLNPKVALFFLAFFPQFINPA
;
A
#
# COMPACT_ATOMS: atom_id res chain seq x y z
N MET A 1 -5.76 18.80 -14.97
CA MET A 1 -5.37 18.01 -13.81
C MET A 1 -3.90 17.66 -13.93
N GLY A 2 -3.07 18.02 -12.96
CA GLY A 2 -1.61 17.77 -12.97
C GLY A 2 -1.10 17.46 -11.56
N ILE A 3 0.15 17.01 -11.47
CA ILE A 3 0.82 16.77 -10.19
C ILE A 3 1.57 18.05 -9.81
N GLU A 4 1.18 18.67 -8.70
CA GLU A 4 1.90 19.77 -8.08
C GLU A 4 3.09 19.25 -7.27
N ASN A 5 4.18 20.05 -7.25
CA ASN A 5 5.39 19.70 -6.50
C ASN A 5 5.95 18.30 -6.84
N PHE A 6 6.06 18.01 -8.13
CA PHE A 6 6.44 16.68 -8.65
C PHE A 6 7.68 16.07 -7.97
N MET A 7 8.71 16.87 -7.69
CA MET A 7 9.91 16.38 -7.00
C MET A 7 9.62 15.95 -5.56
N THR A 8 8.82 16.71 -4.84
CA THR A 8 8.38 16.35 -3.48
C THR A 8 7.56 15.06 -3.52
N PHE A 9 6.67 14.92 -4.52
CA PHE A 9 5.92 13.68 -4.74
C PHE A 9 6.85 12.48 -4.92
N ILE A 10 7.84 12.57 -5.83
CA ILE A 10 8.78 11.48 -6.10
C ILE A 10 9.56 11.11 -4.84
N ILE A 11 10.15 12.09 -4.16
CA ILE A 11 10.97 11.83 -2.95
C ILE A 11 10.13 11.13 -1.89
N THR A 12 8.93 11.64 -1.61
CA THR A 12 8.06 11.09 -0.58
C THR A 12 7.51 9.71 -0.98
N ALA A 13 7.16 9.50 -2.24
CA ALA A 13 6.73 8.20 -2.76
C ALA A 13 7.85 7.15 -2.66
N LEU A 14 9.10 7.53 -3.00
CA LEU A 14 10.26 6.65 -2.81
C LEU A 14 10.45 6.27 -1.34
N PHE A 15 10.36 7.24 -0.43
CA PHE A 15 10.46 6.98 1.01
C PHE A 15 9.36 6.01 1.47
N PHE A 16 8.13 6.21 0.98
CA PHE A 16 7.00 5.36 1.30
C PHE A 16 7.20 3.92 0.80
N VAL A 17 7.66 3.75 -0.45
CA VAL A 17 7.91 2.44 -1.05
C VAL A 17 9.08 1.72 -0.37
N MET A 18 10.15 2.44 -0.03
CA MET A 18 11.33 1.86 0.63
C MET A 18 11.06 1.47 2.09
N THR A 19 10.06 2.07 2.74
CA THR A 19 9.70 1.70 4.11
C THR A 19 9.04 0.32 4.14
N PRO A 20 9.66 -0.72 4.76
CA PRO A 20 9.10 -2.06 4.81
C PRO A 20 7.73 -2.06 5.49
N GLY A 21 6.77 -2.71 4.87
CA GLY A 21 5.42 -2.88 5.39
C GLY A 21 4.96 -4.33 5.35
N ILE A 22 3.67 -4.54 5.56
CA ILE A 22 3.04 -5.86 5.56
C ILE A 22 3.36 -6.63 4.27
N ASP A 23 3.34 -5.96 3.11
CA ASP A 23 3.60 -6.57 1.80
C ASP A 23 5.02 -7.12 1.70
N THR A 24 6.02 -6.35 2.13
CA THR A 24 7.44 -6.77 2.14
C THR A 24 7.63 -7.99 3.01
N ILE A 25 7.08 -7.96 4.22
CA ILE A 25 7.16 -9.08 5.18
C ILE A 25 6.48 -10.32 4.61
N PHE A 26 5.30 -10.14 4.00
CA PHE A 26 4.55 -11.22 3.39
C PHE A 26 5.36 -11.92 2.28
N VAL A 27 5.96 -11.15 1.36
CA VAL A 27 6.81 -11.70 0.29
C VAL A 27 8.03 -12.42 0.84
N LEU A 28 8.71 -11.82 1.82
CA LEU A 28 9.87 -12.44 2.46
C LEU A 28 9.49 -13.77 3.13
N ASN A 29 8.40 -13.81 3.89
CA ASN A 29 7.92 -15.03 4.52
C ASN A 29 7.57 -16.12 3.51
N LYS A 30 6.91 -15.75 2.41
CA LYS A 30 6.61 -16.70 1.33
C LYS A 30 7.86 -17.18 0.62
N SER A 31 8.82 -16.30 0.37
CA SER A 31 10.09 -16.66 -0.28
C SER A 31 10.94 -17.58 0.59
N ILE A 32 11.03 -17.31 1.89
CA ILE A 32 11.81 -18.11 2.84
C ILE A 32 11.13 -19.45 3.12
N GLY A 33 9.82 -19.44 3.39
CA GLY A 33 9.09 -20.65 3.79
C GLY A 33 8.70 -21.58 2.64
N GLN A 34 8.49 -21.06 1.42
CA GLN A 34 7.98 -21.82 0.28
C GLN A 34 8.84 -21.67 -0.99
N GLY A 35 9.97 -20.97 -0.88
CA GLY A 35 10.94 -20.82 -1.95
C GLY A 35 10.65 -19.66 -2.92
N LYS A 36 11.61 -19.40 -3.81
CA LYS A 36 11.62 -18.25 -4.74
C LYS A 36 10.34 -18.15 -5.59
N LYS A 37 9.82 -19.24 -6.10
CA LYS A 37 8.60 -19.23 -6.94
C LYS A 37 7.40 -18.70 -6.16
N ALA A 38 7.24 -19.09 -4.90
CA ALA A 38 6.16 -18.62 -4.04
C ALA A 38 6.28 -17.09 -3.82
N GLY A 39 7.49 -16.59 -3.58
CA GLY A 39 7.75 -15.16 -3.49
C GLY A 39 7.37 -14.40 -4.75
N VAL A 40 7.75 -14.91 -5.93
CA VAL A 40 7.42 -14.29 -7.22
C VAL A 40 5.89 -14.21 -7.41
N TYR A 41 5.17 -15.31 -7.22
CA TYR A 41 3.69 -15.29 -7.34
C TYR A 41 3.04 -14.35 -6.31
N SER A 42 3.56 -14.30 -5.08
CA SER A 42 3.09 -13.35 -4.06
C SER A 42 3.32 -11.91 -4.49
N THR A 43 4.49 -11.59 -5.04
CA THR A 43 4.81 -10.25 -5.56
C THR A 43 3.90 -9.86 -6.72
N LEU A 44 3.62 -10.76 -7.65
CA LEU A 44 2.68 -10.52 -8.74
C LEU A 44 1.26 -10.22 -8.20
N GLY A 45 0.82 -10.95 -7.19
CA GLY A 45 -0.46 -10.69 -6.51
C GLY A 45 -0.49 -9.30 -5.87
N ILE A 46 0.55 -8.93 -5.12
CA ILE A 46 0.67 -7.61 -4.50
C ILE A 46 0.64 -6.50 -5.55
N ASN A 47 1.41 -6.62 -6.63
CA ASN A 47 1.39 -5.60 -7.68
C ASN A 47 0.02 -5.48 -8.36
N THR A 48 -0.70 -6.59 -8.52
CA THR A 48 -2.10 -6.55 -9.00
C THR A 48 -3.01 -5.80 -8.01
N GLY A 49 -2.81 -5.96 -6.69
CA GLY A 49 -3.49 -5.18 -5.66
C GLY A 49 -3.21 -3.68 -5.76
N ILE A 50 -1.96 -3.29 -6.04
CA ILE A 50 -1.60 -1.89 -6.29
C ILE A 50 -2.37 -1.33 -7.50
N LEU A 51 -2.51 -2.11 -8.59
CA LEU A 51 -3.32 -1.70 -9.74
C LEU A 51 -4.79 -1.50 -9.37
N VAL A 52 -5.34 -2.36 -8.52
CA VAL A 52 -6.71 -2.19 -8.00
C VAL A 52 -6.84 -0.87 -7.24
N HIS A 53 -5.92 -0.56 -6.32
CA HIS A 53 -5.90 0.73 -5.61
C HIS A 53 -5.76 1.92 -6.57
N THR A 54 -4.91 1.80 -7.59
CA THR A 54 -4.72 2.83 -8.61
C THR A 54 -6.01 3.11 -9.37
N LEU A 55 -6.73 2.06 -9.79
CA LEU A 55 -8.01 2.19 -10.47
C LEU A 55 -9.07 2.86 -9.57
N PHE A 56 -9.19 2.41 -8.33
CA PHE A 56 -10.12 3.03 -7.38
C PHE A 56 -9.77 4.49 -7.07
N ALA A 57 -8.51 4.81 -6.94
CA ALA A 57 -8.07 6.19 -6.74
C ALA A 57 -8.38 7.05 -7.97
N ALA A 58 -8.06 6.57 -9.18
CA ALA A 58 -8.30 7.31 -10.40
C ALA A 58 -9.79 7.58 -10.64
N LEU A 59 -10.64 6.57 -10.46
CA LEU A 59 -12.08 6.69 -10.68
C LEU A 59 -12.78 7.41 -9.52
N GLY A 60 -12.48 7.00 -8.29
CA GLY A 60 -13.14 7.51 -7.09
C GLY A 60 -12.74 8.95 -6.77
N LEU A 61 -11.47 9.26 -6.85
CA LEU A 61 -10.96 10.59 -6.58
C LEU A 61 -11.47 11.62 -7.60
N SER A 62 -11.48 11.25 -8.89
CA SER A 62 -12.02 12.10 -9.95
C SER A 62 -13.50 12.44 -9.74
N LEU A 63 -14.30 11.47 -9.28
CA LEU A 63 -15.71 11.69 -8.97
C LEU A 63 -15.92 12.59 -7.74
N ILE A 64 -15.08 12.42 -6.71
CA ILE A 64 -15.17 13.24 -5.48
C ILE A 64 -14.78 14.68 -5.77
N VAL A 65 -13.68 14.90 -6.49
CA VAL A 65 -13.24 16.24 -6.92
C VAL A 65 -14.32 16.93 -7.76
N ALA A 66 -14.92 16.20 -8.72
CA ALA A 66 -15.96 16.74 -9.59
C ALA A 66 -17.25 17.11 -8.84
N LYS A 67 -17.56 16.43 -7.73
CA LYS A 67 -18.82 16.64 -6.99
C LYS A 67 -18.71 17.55 -5.77
N SER A 68 -17.58 17.60 -5.10
CA SER A 68 -17.43 18.38 -3.86
C SER A 68 -15.97 18.60 -3.47
N ALA A 69 -15.50 19.84 -3.60
CA ALA A 69 -14.18 20.25 -3.11
C ALA A 69 -14.07 20.08 -1.57
N THR A 70 -15.16 20.26 -0.84
CA THR A 70 -15.21 20.07 0.61
C THR A 70 -14.99 18.60 0.98
N ALA A 71 -15.70 17.67 0.32
CA ALA A 71 -15.53 16.23 0.55
C ALA A 71 -14.10 15.78 0.26
N PHE A 72 -13.50 16.29 -0.81
CA PHE A 72 -12.10 16.04 -1.13
C PHE A 72 -11.16 16.52 -0.02
N SER A 73 -11.34 17.75 0.47
CA SER A 73 -10.52 18.30 1.55
C SER A 73 -10.64 17.51 2.84
N VAL A 74 -11.85 17.10 3.22
CA VAL A 74 -12.09 16.27 4.41
C VAL A 74 -11.35 14.94 4.32
N ILE A 75 -11.46 14.22 3.19
CA ILE A 75 -10.76 12.95 2.97
C ILE A 75 -9.24 13.14 3.04
N LYS A 76 -8.74 14.19 2.41
CA LYS A 76 -7.31 14.55 2.40
C LYS A 76 -6.77 14.73 3.81
N TYR A 77 -7.43 15.53 4.66
CA TYR A 77 -6.95 15.82 6.01
C TYR A 77 -7.11 14.65 6.98
N ILE A 78 -8.23 13.93 6.91
CA ILE A 78 -8.42 12.71 7.73
C ILE A 78 -7.36 11.67 7.37
N GLY A 79 -7.12 11.48 6.09
CA GLY A 79 -6.11 10.54 5.63
C GLY A 79 -4.69 10.93 6.05
N ALA A 80 -4.34 12.22 5.97
CA ALA A 80 -3.04 12.72 6.43
C ALA A 80 -2.86 12.49 7.95
N ALA A 81 -3.86 12.81 8.77
CA ALA A 81 -3.83 12.56 10.21
C ALA A 81 -3.66 11.07 10.54
N TYR A 82 -4.32 10.20 9.79
CA TYR A 82 -4.19 8.75 9.98
C TYR A 82 -2.81 8.23 9.53
N LEU A 83 -2.22 8.75 8.46
CA LEU A 83 -0.84 8.41 8.06
C LEU A 83 0.18 8.80 9.11
N ILE A 84 0.02 9.97 9.73
CA ILE A 84 0.84 10.43 10.86
C ILE A 84 0.68 9.46 12.04
N PHE A 85 -0.55 9.08 12.38
CA PHE A 85 -0.83 8.13 13.45
C PHE A 85 -0.15 6.77 13.20
N ILE A 86 -0.27 6.20 11.99
CA ILE A 86 0.41 4.94 11.64
C ILE A 86 1.92 5.09 11.69
N GLY A 87 2.47 6.20 11.18
CA GLY A 87 3.90 6.48 11.21
C GLY A 87 4.44 6.51 12.64
N ILE A 88 3.81 7.25 13.52
CA ILE A 88 4.18 7.32 14.95
C ILE A 88 4.02 5.96 15.62
N SER A 89 2.91 5.27 15.40
CA SER A 89 2.65 3.94 15.96
C SER A 89 3.71 2.91 15.52
N SER A 90 4.16 3.01 14.27
CA SER A 90 5.22 2.15 13.72
C SER A 90 6.58 2.42 14.38
N LEU A 91 6.91 3.70 14.62
CA LEU A 91 8.15 4.09 15.29
C LEU A 91 8.18 3.68 16.77
N LEU A 92 7.03 3.74 17.44
CA LEU A 92 6.90 3.37 18.85
C LEU A 92 6.77 1.85 19.05
N SER A 93 6.46 1.09 18.00
CA SER A 93 6.30 -0.35 18.08
C SER A 93 7.64 -1.05 18.22
N LYS A 94 7.93 -1.58 19.41
CA LYS A 94 9.09 -2.43 19.70
C LYS A 94 8.97 -3.87 19.18
N LYS A 95 7.85 -4.22 18.55
CA LYS A 95 7.65 -5.57 18.03
C LYS A 95 8.47 -5.73 16.76
N GLY A 96 9.52 -6.54 16.85
CA GLY A 96 10.31 -6.97 15.68
C GLY A 96 9.35 -7.47 14.58
N VAL A 97 9.51 -6.88 13.41
CA VAL A 97 8.66 -7.06 12.24
C VAL A 97 8.76 -8.46 11.66
N VAL A 98 9.75 -9.24 12.09
CA VAL A 98 9.98 -10.61 11.63
C VAL A 98 9.58 -11.57 12.74
N LYS A 99 8.32 -12.01 12.76
CA LYS A 99 8.03 -13.34 13.28
C LYS A 99 8.64 -14.31 12.28
N THR A 100 9.76 -14.89 12.63
CA THR A 100 10.33 -16.06 11.93
C THR A 100 9.21 -17.08 11.75
N VAL A 101 8.76 -17.21 10.52
CA VAL A 101 7.77 -18.23 10.19
C VAL A 101 8.49 -19.56 10.31
N ALA A 102 8.08 -20.33 11.29
CA ALA A 102 8.53 -21.70 11.47
C ALA A 102 8.40 -22.48 10.16
N ALA A 103 9.36 -23.37 9.92
CA ALA A 103 9.59 -24.14 8.70
C ALA A 103 8.46 -25.12 8.30
N ASP A 104 7.27 -24.99 8.81
CA ASP A 104 6.17 -25.95 8.63
C ASP A 104 4.97 -25.34 7.85
N GLN A 105 5.26 -24.47 6.88
CA GLN A 105 4.20 -23.95 6.02
C GLN A 105 3.89 -24.94 4.90
N LYS A 106 2.65 -25.44 4.91
CA LYS A 106 2.09 -26.20 3.78
C LYS A 106 2.37 -25.49 2.47
N MET A 107 2.99 -26.19 1.51
CA MET A 107 3.33 -25.65 0.20
C MET A 107 2.07 -25.22 -0.54
N ASN A 108 1.95 -23.93 -0.79
CA ASN A 108 0.85 -23.38 -1.58
C ASN A 108 1.15 -23.46 -3.07
N THR A 109 0.10 -23.60 -3.87
CA THR A 109 0.23 -23.47 -5.33
C THR A 109 0.58 -22.03 -5.72
N GLY A 110 1.11 -21.83 -6.93
CA GLY A 110 1.38 -20.47 -7.45
C GLY A 110 0.13 -19.58 -7.42
N ARG A 111 -1.04 -20.15 -7.81
CA ARG A 111 -2.32 -19.44 -7.76
C ARG A 111 -2.69 -19.00 -6.33
N GLN A 112 -2.51 -19.89 -5.36
CA GLN A 112 -2.79 -19.55 -3.95
C GLN A 112 -1.88 -18.44 -3.44
N ASN A 113 -0.60 -18.47 -3.78
CA ASN A 113 0.35 -17.43 -3.42
C ASN A 113 0.02 -16.08 -4.09
N PHE A 114 -0.39 -16.09 -5.36
CA PHE A 114 -0.86 -14.91 -6.08
C PHE A 114 -2.11 -14.31 -5.42
N VAL A 115 -3.16 -15.11 -5.19
CA VAL A 115 -4.41 -14.64 -4.57
C VAL A 115 -4.16 -14.12 -3.15
N SER A 116 -3.33 -14.81 -2.37
CA SER A 116 -2.96 -14.35 -1.03
C SER A 116 -2.23 -13.00 -1.07
N GLY A 117 -1.30 -12.81 -2.02
CA GLY A 117 -0.64 -11.53 -2.23
C GLY A 117 -1.60 -10.40 -2.62
N LEU A 118 -2.51 -10.69 -3.55
CA LEU A 118 -3.57 -9.77 -3.98
C LEU A 118 -4.43 -9.32 -2.80
N ILE A 119 -4.93 -10.25 -2.01
CA ILE A 119 -5.77 -9.96 -0.84
C ILE A 119 -4.97 -9.18 0.21
N THR A 120 -3.73 -9.59 0.49
CA THR A 120 -2.86 -8.92 1.46
C THR A 120 -2.66 -7.45 1.10
N ASN A 121 -2.37 -7.14 -0.15
CA ASN A 121 -2.19 -5.76 -0.60
C ASN A 121 -3.50 -4.97 -0.65
N THR A 122 -4.57 -5.55 -1.19
CA THR A 122 -5.88 -4.87 -1.29
C THR A 122 -6.43 -4.50 0.09
N LEU A 123 -6.20 -5.33 1.11
CA LEU A 123 -6.59 -5.06 2.49
C LEU A 123 -5.49 -4.35 3.31
N ASN A 124 -4.37 -3.99 2.68
CA ASN A 124 -3.28 -3.31 3.36
C ASN A 124 -3.63 -1.85 3.65
N PRO A 125 -3.84 -1.46 4.92
CA PRO A 125 -4.24 -0.09 5.26
C PRO A 125 -3.17 0.93 4.86
N LYS A 126 -1.89 0.57 4.88
CA LYS A 126 -0.80 1.46 4.46
C LYS A 126 -0.98 1.85 2.99
N VAL A 127 -1.24 0.88 2.10
CA VAL A 127 -1.41 1.12 0.67
C VAL A 127 -2.70 1.89 0.39
N ALA A 128 -3.81 1.46 0.99
CA ALA A 128 -5.09 2.15 0.84
C ALA A 128 -4.99 3.64 1.19
N LEU A 129 -4.30 3.96 2.30
CA LEU A 129 -4.13 5.33 2.76
C LEU A 129 -3.17 6.13 1.91
N PHE A 130 -2.14 5.51 1.35
CA PHE A 130 -1.30 6.18 0.37
C PHE A 130 -2.14 6.72 -0.80
N PHE A 131 -3.02 5.88 -1.34
CA PHE A 131 -3.86 6.28 -2.46
C PHE A 131 -4.99 7.25 -2.06
N LEU A 132 -5.55 7.13 -0.86
CA LEU A 132 -6.67 7.95 -0.42
C LEU A 132 -6.25 9.28 0.22
N ALA A 133 -5.09 9.33 0.85
CA ALA A 133 -4.67 10.48 1.64
C ALA A 133 -3.42 11.17 1.10
N PHE A 134 -2.39 10.40 0.73
CA PHE A 134 -1.14 10.96 0.27
C PHE A 134 -1.23 11.43 -1.19
N PHE A 135 -1.69 10.57 -2.09
CA PHE A 135 -1.80 10.88 -3.52
C PHE A 135 -2.62 12.14 -3.82
N PRO A 136 -3.79 12.38 -3.19
CA PRO A 136 -4.57 13.59 -3.40
C PRO A 136 -3.88 14.89 -3.01
N GLN A 137 -2.86 14.85 -2.18
CA GLN A 137 -2.12 16.04 -1.74
C GLN A 137 -1.35 16.70 -2.89
N PHE A 138 -1.05 15.93 -3.93
CA PHE A 138 -0.26 16.35 -5.08
C PHE A 138 -1.09 16.56 -6.35
N ILE A 139 -2.41 16.35 -6.27
CA ILE A 139 -3.31 16.57 -7.41
C ILE A 139 -3.87 17.97 -7.35
N ASN A 140 -3.66 18.73 -8.43
CA ASN A 140 -4.36 19.99 -8.66
C ASN A 140 -5.74 19.69 -9.29
N PRO A 141 -6.85 20.04 -8.62
CA PRO A 141 -8.19 19.81 -9.15
C PRO A 141 -8.61 20.80 -10.24
N ALA A 142 -7.80 21.85 -10.52
CA ALA A 142 -8.07 22.87 -11.51
C ALA A 142 -7.91 22.39 -12.95
#